data_c3d6b014680efef821bb753c950e002a
#
_entry.id   c3d6b014680efef821bb753c950e002a
#
_cell.length_a   1.000
_cell.length_b   1.000
_cell.length_c   1.000
_cell.angle_alpha   90.00
_cell.angle_beta   90.00
_cell.angle_gamma   90.00
#
_symmetry.space_group_name_H-M   'P 1'
#
loop_
_entity.id
_entity.type
_entity.pdbx_description
1 polymer ?
#
loop_
_entity_poly.entity_id
_entity_poly.type
_entity_poly.pdbx_seq_one_letter_code
_entity_poly.pdbx_strand_id
1 'polypeptide(L)'
;MSTSQPPRSVKFSDDERGGWSSDRPRRDGAAQRPADVSTRCRTLTPSDRLRYSPGSLLLIASPSAAERDRFAARVLEDRNAYLSLDKVRALLKGRVPDEQVEERALELLGTAVGRRVESGESVVLGLDGLGADERERWVRMAHAVRRPRHIILLEAGRDAADEDARTALDELRRALVAGELGNEGIQTALRLSGGTVAEVKRIVFRPPPRDE
;
A
#
# COMPACT_ATOMS: atom_id res chain seq x y z
N MET A 1 -36.35 41.19 64.85
CA MET A 1 -36.82 41.97 63.70
C MET A 1 -35.90 41.65 62.57
N SER A 2 -36.22 40.67 61.73
CA SER A 2 -35.39 40.26 60.58
C SER A 2 -36.20 40.55 59.35
N THR A 3 -35.68 41.41 58.50
CA THR A 3 -36.26 41.78 57.23
C THR A 3 -35.61 40.92 56.13
N SER A 4 -36.41 40.01 55.60
CA SER A 4 -36.08 39.16 54.50
C SER A 4 -36.33 39.95 53.21
N GLN A 5 -35.27 40.14 52.38
CA GLN A 5 -35.41 40.65 51.01
C GLN A 5 -35.66 39.52 50.03
N PRO A 6 -36.59 39.68 49.09
CA PRO A 6 -36.82 38.66 48.05
C PRO A 6 -35.77 38.77 46.93
N PRO A 7 -35.49 37.64 46.23
CA PRO A 7 -34.52 37.59 45.16
C PRO A 7 -35.02 38.32 43.90
N ARG A 8 -34.15 39.15 43.31
CA ARG A 8 -34.39 39.80 42.01
C ARG A 8 -34.35 38.80 40.90
N SER A 9 -35.46 38.61 40.21
CA SER A 9 -35.51 37.90 38.95
C SER A 9 -34.88 38.73 37.82
N VAL A 10 -33.88 38.17 37.20
CA VAL A 10 -33.26 38.72 35.98
C VAL A 10 -34.11 38.27 34.80
N LYS A 11 -34.77 39.23 34.12
CA LYS A 11 -35.43 38.96 32.83
C LYS A 11 -34.32 38.84 31.78
N PHE A 12 -34.19 37.65 31.19
CA PHE A 12 -33.47 37.51 29.90
C PHE A 12 -34.40 37.99 28.80
N SER A 13 -33.99 39.04 28.12
CA SER A 13 -34.62 39.52 26.90
C SER A 13 -34.29 38.53 25.78
N ASP A 14 -35.36 37.89 25.24
CA ASP A 14 -35.33 37.18 23.95
C ASP A 14 -35.20 38.19 22.82
N ASP A 15 -33.94 38.47 22.43
CA ASP A 15 -33.64 39.06 21.10
C ASP A 15 -32.15 38.97 20.86
N GLU A 16 -31.73 37.89 20.23
CA GLU A 16 -30.62 37.79 19.28
C GLU A 16 -30.52 36.32 18.80
N ARG A 17 -31.52 35.91 18.00
CA ARG A 17 -31.28 34.80 17.07
C ARG A 17 -30.40 35.32 15.95
N GLY A 18 -29.11 35.45 16.23
CA GLY A 18 -28.09 35.55 15.22
C GLY A 18 -28.04 34.25 14.45
N GLY A 19 -28.76 34.19 13.33
CA GLY A 19 -28.66 33.11 12.37
C GLY A 19 -27.23 33.01 11.91
N TRP A 20 -26.57 31.93 12.29
CA TRP A 20 -25.30 31.55 11.69
C TRP A 20 -25.62 31.09 10.26
N SER A 21 -25.63 32.06 9.34
CA SER A 21 -25.65 31.81 7.91
C SER A 21 -24.35 31.09 7.55
N SER A 22 -24.41 29.79 7.32
CA SER A 22 -23.32 28.98 6.79
C SER A 22 -23.15 29.16 5.27
N ASP A 23 -23.44 30.36 4.76
CA ASP A 23 -23.12 30.78 3.39
C ASP A 23 -21.64 31.20 3.29
N ARG A 24 -20.75 30.29 3.65
CA ARG A 24 -19.41 30.34 3.07
C ARG A 24 -19.53 29.77 1.66
N PRO A 25 -19.20 30.56 0.61
CA PRO A 25 -19.19 30.03 -0.73
C PRO A 25 -18.29 28.78 -0.72
N ARG A 26 -18.86 27.62 -1.06
CA ARG A 26 -18.07 26.44 -1.39
C ARG A 26 -17.11 26.89 -2.47
N ARG A 27 -15.81 26.88 -2.18
CA ARG A 27 -14.77 27.02 -3.20
C ARG A 27 -14.87 25.79 -4.10
N ASP A 28 -15.75 25.87 -5.07
CA ASP A 28 -15.77 24.94 -6.19
C ASP A 28 -14.45 25.14 -6.93
N GLY A 29 -13.64 24.09 -7.00
CA GLY A 29 -12.47 24.06 -7.87
C GLY A 29 -11.07 24.02 -7.22
N ALA A 30 -10.94 23.89 -5.92
CA ALA A 30 -9.64 23.48 -5.39
C ALA A 30 -9.45 22.00 -5.70
N ALA A 31 -8.59 21.68 -6.67
CA ALA A 31 -8.11 20.32 -6.89
C ALA A 31 -7.75 19.72 -5.51
N GLN A 32 -8.45 18.65 -5.11
CA GLN A 32 -8.20 18.00 -3.85
C GLN A 32 -6.72 17.59 -3.85
N ARG A 33 -5.93 18.20 -2.95
CA ARG A 33 -4.54 17.76 -2.77
C ARG A 33 -4.58 16.26 -2.51
N PRO A 34 -3.71 15.48 -3.20
CA PRO A 34 -3.62 14.06 -2.94
C PRO A 34 -3.48 13.82 -1.43
N ALA A 35 -4.24 12.87 -0.89
CA ALA A 35 -4.14 12.54 0.52
C ALA A 35 -2.68 12.22 0.88
N ASP A 36 -2.19 12.80 1.98
CA ASP A 36 -0.86 12.48 2.49
C ASP A 36 -0.84 11.01 2.91
N VAL A 37 -0.02 10.23 2.24
CA VAL A 37 0.13 8.78 2.48
C VAL A 37 1.30 8.48 3.42
N SER A 38 2.10 9.49 3.77
CA SER A 38 3.34 9.33 4.54
C SER A 38 3.12 8.61 5.86
N THR A 39 4.07 7.76 6.21
CA THR A 39 4.08 6.97 7.44
C THR A 39 5.52 6.65 7.84
N ARG A 40 5.72 6.11 9.04
CA ARG A 40 7.03 5.60 9.43
C ARG A 40 7.25 4.22 8.80
N CYS A 41 8.29 4.07 7.98
CA CYS A 41 8.72 2.78 7.46
C CYS A 41 9.66 2.09 8.47
N ARG A 42 9.36 0.82 8.78
CA ARG A 42 10.23 -0.03 9.59
C ARG A 42 10.89 -1.08 8.70
N THR A 43 12.21 -1.15 8.74
CA THR A 43 12.96 -2.23 8.08
C THR A 43 12.85 -3.51 8.92
N LEU A 44 12.48 -4.61 8.26
CA LEU A 44 12.39 -5.93 8.84
C LEU A 44 13.71 -6.70 8.61
N THR A 45 13.98 -7.64 9.48
CA THR A 45 15.03 -8.66 9.31
C THR A 45 14.47 -9.92 8.67
N PRO A 46 15.23 -10.60 7.79
CA PRO A 46 14.84 -11.90 7.27
C PRO A 46 14.56 -12.90 8.39
N SER A 47 13.53 -13.70 8.22
CA SER A 47 13.19 -14.80 9.12
C SER A 47 12.49 -15.91 8.31
N ASP A 48 12.47 -17.11 8.84
CA ASP A 48 11.87 -18.28 8.18
C ASP A 48 10.37 -18.07 7.92
N ARG A 49 9.69 -17.30 8.78
CA ARG A 49 8.27 -16.99 8.68
C ARG A 49 8.02 -15.50 8.77
N LEU A 50 7.58 -14.90 7.67
CA LEU A 50 7.09 -13.52 7.64
C LEU A 50 5.59 -13.50 7.92
N ARG A 51 5.17 -12.66 8.85
CA ARG A 51 3.77 -12.51 9.23
C ARG A 51 3.32 -11.08 8.97
N TYR A 52 2.25 -10.97 8.20
CA TYR A 52 1.56 -9.71 7.93
C TYR A 52 0.12 -9.77 8.44
N SER A 53 -0.49 -8.61 8.69
CA SER A 53 -1.89 -8.53 9.07
C SER A 53 -2.79 -8.96 7.92
N PRO A 54 -3.96 -9.59 8.20
CA PRO A 54 -4.95 -9.85 7.17
C PRO A 54 -5.38 -8.57 6.46
N GLY A 55 -5.67 -8.66 5.17
CA GLY A 55 -6.06 -7.51 4.35
C GLY A 55 -4.93 -6.57 3.98
N SER A 56 -3.66 -6.97 4.17
CA SER A 56 -2.50 -6.17 3.77
C SER A 56 -2.25 -6.24 2.26
N LEU A 57 -1.70 -5.15 1.73
CA LEU A 57 -1.02 -5.13 0.43
C LEU A 57 0.48 -5.38 0.67
N LEU A 58 1.02 -6.42 0.07
CA LEU A 58 2.44 -6.74 0.06
C LEU A 58 2.98 -6.61 -1.37
N LEU A 59 3.87 -5.67 -1.60
CA LEU A 59 4.57 -5.49 -2.86
C LEU A 59 5.83 -6.35 -2.88
N ILE A 60 6.10 -7.01 -4.00
CA ILE A 60 7.37 -7.72 -4.23
C ILE A 60 8.05 -7.06 -5.43
N ALA A 61 9.16 -6.39 -5.18
CA ALA A 61 10.01 -5.73 -6.17
C ALA A 61 11.24 -6.59 -6.47
N SER A 62 11.57 -6.78 -7.73
CA SER A 62 12.75 -7.51 -8.17
C SER A 62 13.18 -7.03 -9.56
N PRO A 63 14.49 -6.97 -9.87
CA PRO A 63 14.95 -6.73 -11.23
C PRO A 63 14.66 -7.89 -12.18
N SER A 64 14.24 -9.04 -11.66
CA SER A 64 13.88 -10.22 -12.43
C SER A 64 12.47 -10.70 -12.11
N ALA A 65 11.56 -10.61 -13.09
CA ALA A 65 10.19 -11.12 -12.97
C ALA A 65 10.17 -12.61 -12.65
N ALA A 66 11.04 -13.40 -13.29
CA ALA A 66 11.13 -14.85 -13.07
C ALA A 66 11.54 -15.20 -11.63
N GLU A 67 12.51 -14.47 -11.04
CA GLU A 67 12.92 -14.68 -9.66
C GLU A 67 11.83 -14.25 -8.67
N ARG A 68 11.17 -13.12 -8.94
CA ARG A 68 10.02 -12.65 -8.19
C ARG A 68 8.90 -13.70 -8.13
N ASP A 69 8.51 -14.22 -9.28
CA ASP A 69 7.41 -15.17 -9.40
C ASP A 69 7.77 -16.52 -8.76
N ARG A 70 9.03 -16.96 -8.92
CA ARG A 70 9.56 -18.17 -8.27
C ARG A 70 9.57 -18.03 -6.76
N PHE A 71 10.02 -16.90 -6.25
CA PHE A 71 9.99 -16.60 -4.81
C PHE A 71 8.55 -16.63 -4.29
N ALA A 72 7.63 -15.89 -4.91
CA ALA A 72 6.23 -15.84 -4.51
C ALA A 72 5.59 -17.25 -4.50
N ALA A 73 5.80 -18.06 -5.55
CA ALA A 73 5.27 -19.42 -5.63
C ALA A 73 5.80 -20.35 -4.53
N ARG A 74 7.04 -20.11 -4.05
CA ARG A 74 7.68 -20.91 -3.02
C ARG A 74 7.21 -20.55 -1.61
N VAL A 75 7.03 -19.24 -1.32
CA VAL A 75 6.84 -18.77 0.07
C VAL A 75 5.39 -18.47 0.45
N LEU A 76 4.50 -18.25 -0.52
CA LEU A 76 3.11 -17.91 -0.24
C LEU A 76 2.30 -19.14 0.12
N GLU A 77 1.65 -19.11 1.27
CA GLU A 77 0.72 -20.15 1.71
C GLU A 77 -0.54 -20.14 0.85
N ASP A 78 -1.09 -18.96 0.57
CA ASP A 78 -2.18 -18.76 -0.39
C ASP A 78 -1.64 -18.20 -1.70
N ARG A 79 -1.57 -19.05 -2.72
CA ARG A 79 -1.11 -18.68 -4.05
C ARG A 79 -2.09 -17.78 -4.80
N ASN A 80 -3.37 -17.79 -4.40
CA ASN A 80 -4.39 -16.94 -5.02
C ASN A 80 -4.22 -15.47 -4.63
N ALA A 81 -3.55 -15.20 -3.51
CA ALA A 81 -3.23 -13.85 -3.11
C ALA A 81 -2.24 -13.16 -4.06
N TYR A 82 -1.49 -13.93 -4.89
CA TYR A 82 -0.46 -13.39 -5.77
C TYR A 82 -1.00 -12.95 -7.11
N LEU A 83 -0.80 -11.68 -7.42
CA LEU A 83 -1.11 -11.03 -8.69
C LEU A 83 0.18 -10.46 -9.29
N SER A 84 0.32 -10.48 -10.61
CA SER A 84 1.37 -9.76 -11.36
C SER A 84 0.87 -9.42 -12.76
N LEU A 85 1.46 -8.39 -13.35
CA LEU A 85 1.10 -7.96 -14.68
C LEU A 85 1.40 -9.06 -15.71
N ASP A 86 2.53 -9.78 -15.55
CA ASP A 86 2.91 -10.89 -16.43
C ASP A 86 1.88 -12.02 -16.46
N LYS A 87 1.28 -12.35 -15.29
CA LYS A 87 0.19 -13.34 -15.25
C LYS A 87 -1.02 -12.86 -16.03
N VAL A 88 -1.38 -11.58 -15.93
CA VAL A 88 -2.53 -11.02 -16.65
C VAL A 88 -2.24 -10.95 -18.14
N ARG A 89 -1.03 -10.51 -18.54
CA ARG A 89 -0.57 -10.55 -19.95
C ARG A 89 -0.71 -11.96 -20.53
N ALA A 90 -0.23 -12.96 -19.81
CA ALA A 90 -0.33 -14.36 -20.23
C ALA A 90 -1.78 -14.84 -20.41
N LEU A 91 -2.70 -14.37 -19.57
CA LEU A 91 -4.13 -14.69 -19.69
C LEU A 91 -4.79 -14.03 -20.92
N LEU A 92 -4.31 -12.85 -21.33
CA LEU A 92 -4.85 -12.10 -22.46
C LEU A 92 -4.27 -12.51 -23.80
N LYS A 93 -3.09 -13.12 -23.80
CA LYS A 93 -2.40 -13.53 -25.02
C LYS A 93 -3.31 -14.42 -25.89
N GLY A 94 -3.49 -14.00 -27.17
CA GLY A 94 -4.35 -14.67 -28.12
C GLY A 94 -5.86 -14.50 -27.89
N ARG A 95 -6.26 -13.68 -26.91
CA ARG A 95 -7.69 -13.37 -26.62
C ARG A 95 -8.05 -11.93 -26.99
N VAL A 96 -7.06 -11.06 -27.04
CA VAL A 96 -7.19 -9.68 -27.49
C VAL A 96 -6.05 -9.38 -28.48
N PRO A 97 -6.17 -8.35 -29.34
CA PRO A 97 -5.09 -7.90 -30.21
C PRO A 97 -3.83 -7.58 -29.41
N ASP A 98 -2.65 -7.91 -29.93
CA ASP A 98 -1.38 -7.75 -29.21
C ASP A 98 -1.12 -6.30 -28.78
N GLU A 99 -1.54 -5.32 -29.59
CA GLU A 99 -1.45 -3.89 -29.29
C GLU A 99 -2.30 -3.45 -28.11
N GLN A 100 -3.31 -4.21 -27.71
CA GLN A 100 -4.21 -3.92 -26.60
C GLN A 100 -3.86 -4.69 -25.33
N VAL A 101 -2.96 -5.67 -25.41
CA VAL A 101 -2.63 -6.56 -24.29
C VAL A 101 -2.16 -5.76 -23.08
N GLU A 102 -1.26 -4.79 -23.29
CA GLU A 102 -0.66 -4.02 -22.19
C GLU A 102 -1.68 -3.17 -21.44
N GLU A 103 -2.46 -2.38 -22.18
CA GLU A 103 -3.47 -1.51 -21.60
C GLU A 103 -4.54 -2.34 -20.84
N ARG A 104 -5.02 -3.41 -21.46
CA ARG A 104 -6.01 -4.31 -20.86
C ARG A 104 -5.47 -5.05 -19.65
N ALA A 105 -4.21 -5.45 -19.69
CA ALA A 105 -3.57 -6.12 -18.54
C ALA A 105 -3.48 -5.19 -17.33
N LEU A 106 -3.07 -3.94 -17.54
CA LEU A 106 -3.02 -2.92 -16.49
C LEU A 106 -4.41 -2.61 -15.91
N GLU A 107 -5.43 -2.48 -16.75
CA GLU A 107 -6.82 -2.26 -16.34
C GLU A 107 -7.35 -3.41 -15.48
N LEU A 108 -7.18 -4.65 -15.96
CA LEU A 108 -7.64 -5.85 -15.26
C LEU A 108 -6.90 -6.06 -13.95
N LEU A 109 -5.57 -5.85 -13.93
CA LEU A 109 -4.79 -5.94 -12.71
C LEU A 109 -5.26 -4.90 -11.70
N GLY A 110 -5.46 -3.64 -12.14
CA GLY A 110 -5.96 -2.56 -11.29
C GLY A 110 -7.32 -2.89 -10.68
N THR A 111 -8.24 -3.43 -11.49
CA THR A 111 -9.56 -3.85 -11.03
C THR A 111 -9.47 -5.01 -10.02
N ALA A 112 -8.62 -6.01 -10.30
CA ALA A 112 -8.47 -7.17 -9.42
C ALA A 112 -7.87 -6.79 -8.07
N VAL A 113 -6.81 -5.96 -8.07
CA VAL A 113 -6.19 -5.44 -6.83
C VAL A 113 -7.19 -4.60 -6.06
N GLY A 114 -7.87 -3.64 -6.72
CA GLY A 114 -8.85 -2.75 -6.08
C GLY A 114 -9.94 -3.53 -5.37
N ARG A 115 -10.61 -4.45 -6.06
CA ARG A 115 -11.69 -5.27 -5.48
C ARG A 115 -11.23 -6.06 -4.25
N ARG A 116 -10.06 -6.70 -4.30
CA ARG A 116 -9.53 -7.48 -3.17
C ARG A 116 -9.16 -6.60 -1.98
N VAL A 117 -8.52 -5.47 -2.24
CA VAL A 117 -8.14 -4.53 -1.19
C VAL A 117 -9.38 -3.94 -0.52
N GLU A 118 -10.41 -3.60 -1.29
CA GLU A 118 -11.71 -3.12 -0.79
C GLU A 118 -12.43 -4.18 0.04
N SER A 119 -12.48 -5.43 -0.43
CA SER A 119 -13.11 -6.54 0.31
C SER A 119 -12.33 -6.98 1.55
N GLY A 120 -11.12 -6.48 1.76
CA GLY A 120 -10.29 -6.84 2.91
C GLY A 120 -9.48 -8.11 2.73
N GLU A 121 -9.36 -8.59 1.52
CA GLU A 121 -8.46 -9.70 1.19
C GLU A 121 -7.01 -9.23 1.19
N SER A 122 -6.11 -10.14 1.57
CA SER A 122 -4.68 -9.89 1.44
C SER A 122 -4.25 -10.02 -0.01
N VAL A 123 -3.45 -9.06 -0.47
CA VAL A 123 -2.92 -9.03 -1.84
C VAL A 123 -1.42 -9.04 -1.80
N VAL A 124 -0.80 -9.92 -2.57
CA VAL A 124 0.62 -9.91 -2.87
C VAL A 124 0.77 -9.52 -4.34
N LEU A 125 1.41 -8.40 -4.59
CA LEU A 125 1.56 -7.86 -5.93
C LEU A 125 3.03 -7.90 -6.35
N GLY A 126 3.32 -8.65 -7.39
CA GLY A 126 4.60 -8.59 -8.07
C GLY A 126 4.66 -7.34 -8.94
N LEU A 127 5.57 -6.42 -8.61
CA LEU A 127 5.78 -5.20 -9.38
C LEU A 127 6.42 -5.53 -10.73
N ASP A 128 6.01 -4.83 -11.76
CA ASP A 128 6.57 -4.99 -13.12
C ASP A 128 7.94 -4.33 -13.22
N GLY A 129 8.12 -3.20 -12.53
CA GLY A 129 9.36 -2.45 -12.44
C GLY A 129 9.79 -2.17 -11.01
N LEU A 130 10.82 -1.32 -10.90
CA LEU A 130 11.40 -0.87 -9.63
C LEU A 130 11.11 0.61 -9.35
N GLY A 131 10.36 1.28 -10.24
CA GLY A 131 10.07 2.71 -10.17
C GLY A 131 9.17 3.10 -9.00
N ALA A 132 9.33 4.34 -8.53
CA ALA A 132 8.51 4.90 -7.45
C ALA A 132 7.05 5.06 -7.87
N ASP A 133 6.80 5.49 -9.11
CA ASP A 133 5.44 5.77 -9.62
C ASP A 133 4.54 4.54 -9.57
N GLU A 134 5.08 3.35 -9.94
CA GLU A 134 4.33 2.11 -9.86
C GLU A 134 3.97 1.78 -8.40
N ARG A 135 4.94 1.89 -7.48
CA ARG A 135 4.70 1.66 -6.05
C ARG A 135 3.66 2.61 -5.49
N GLU A 136 3.78 3.89 -5.81
CA GLU A 136 2.86 4.93 -5.35
C GLU A 136 1.42 4.67 -5.77
N ARG A 137 1.20 4.25 -7.01
CA ARG A 137 -0.12 3.88 -7.52
C ARG A 137 -0.80 2.84 -6.63
N TRP A 138 -0.12 1.75 -6.32
CA TRP A 138 -0.67 0.65 -5.54
C TRP A 138 -0.82 1.00 -4.06
N VAL A 139 0.15 1.71 -3.52
CA VAL A 139 0.13 2.20 -2.14
C VAL A 139 -1.04 3.15 -1.91
N ARG A 140 -1.31 4.08 -2.81
CA ARG A 140 -2.45 5.00 -2.71
C ARG A 140 -3.78 4.25 -2.74
N MET A 141 -3.91 3.23 -3.58
CA MET A 141 -5.11 2.39 -3.64
C MET A 141 -5.39 1.71 -2.28
N ALA A 142 -4.38 1.10 -1.68
CA ALA A 142 -4.53 0.46 -0.37
C ALA A 142 -4.72 1.47 0.77
N HIS A 143 -4.06 2.65 0.67
CA HIS A 143 -4.21 3.73 1.64
C HIS A 143 -5.65 4.26 1.70
N ALA A 144 -6.29 4.45 0.55
CA ALA A 144 -7.66 4.95 0.45
C ALA A 144 -8.66 4.14 1.28
N VAL A 145 -8.43 2.84 1.41
CA VAL A 145 -9.24 1.91 2.21
C VAL A 145 -8.55 1.45 3.50
N ARG A 146 -7.51 2.19 3.92
CA ARG A 146 -6.79 2.00 5.21
C ARG A 146 -6.18 0.61 5.39
N ARG A 147 -5.69 0.00 4.30
CA ARG A 147 -5.00 -1.30 4.40
C ARG A 147 -3.52 -1.13 4.71
N PRO A 148 -2.92 -2.06 5.49
CA PRO A 148 -1.48 -2.08 5.70
C PRO A 148 -0.71 -2.30 4.40
N ARG A 149 0.45 -1.68 4.27
CA ARG A 149 1.26 -1.65 3.05
C ARG A 149 2.70 -2.01 3.35
N HIS A 150 3.19 -3.01 2.66
CA HIS A 150 4.50 -3.60 2.90
C HIS A 150 5.23 -3.82 1.59
N ILE A 151 6.58 -3.87 1.63
CA ILE A 151 7.40 -4.21 0.46
C ILE A 151 8.48 -5.21 0.81
N ILE A 152 8.74 -6.13 -0.10
CA ILE A 152 9.92 -6.99 -0.12
C ILE A 152 10.72 -6.65 -1.36
N LEU A 153 11.98 -6.25 -1.20
CA LEU A 153 12.95 -6.09 -2.26
C LEU A 153 13.76 -7.37 -2.40
N LEU A 154 13.63 -8.04 -3.55
CA LEU A 154 14.45 -9.18 -3.93
C LEU A 154 15.57 -8.71 -4.85
N GLU A 155 16.81 -8.91 -4.45
CA GLU A 155 17.97 -8.59 -5.28
C GLU A 155 18.44 -9.79 -6.13
N ALA A 156 17.65 -10.85 -6.18
CA ALA A 156 17.91 -11.97 -7.07
C ALA A 156 17.75 -11.56 -8.54
N GLY A 157 18.64 -12.03 -9.40
CA GLY A 157 18.65 -11.68 -10.83
C GLY A 157 19.33 -10.36 -11.15
N ARG A 158 20.00 -9.70 -10.18
CA ARG A 158 20.73 -8.44 -10.40
C ARG A 158 21.73 -8.48 -11.56
N ASP A 159 22.45 -9.60 -11.69
CA ASP A 159 23.49 -9.73 -12.70
C ASP A 159 22.93 -9.80 -14.13
N ALA A 160 21.68 -10.21 -14.28
CA ALA A 160 20.96 -10.25 -15.55
C ALA A 160 20.17 -8.97 -15.86
N ALA A 161 20.14 -8.00 -14.93
CA ALA A 161 19.45 -6.73 -15.11
C ALA A 161 20.20 -5.81 -16.08
N ASP A 162 19.47 -5.06 -16.88
CA ASP A 162 20.02 -3.96 -17.68
C ASP A 162 20.45 -2.76 -16.80
N GLU A 163 21.02 -1.75 -17.42
CA GLU A 163 21.55 -0.56 -16.74
C GLU A 163 20.46 0.21 -16.01
N ASP A 164 19.30 0.37 -16.65
CA ASP A 164 18.16 1.12 -16.08
C ASP A 164 17.60 0.40 -14.86
N ALA A 165 17.42 -0.93 -14.94
CA ALA A 165 16.96 -1.74 -13.82
C ALA A 165 17.96 -1.76 -12.67
N ARG A 166 19.28 -1.72 -12.95
CA ARG A 166 20.32 -1.60 -11.91
C ARG A 166 20.26 -0.25 -11.21
N THR A 167 20.11 0.82 -11.96
CA THR A 167 19.97 2.18 -11.43
C THR A 167 18.75 2.26 -10.53
N ALA A 168 17.59 1.82 -10.99
CA ALA A 168 16.35 1.80 -10.21
C ALA A 168 16.45 0.90 -8.97
N LEU A 169 17.17 -0.23 -9.06
CA LEU A 169 17.44 -1.11 -7.92
C LEU A 169 18.28 -0.40 -6.85
N ASP A 170 19.33 0.32 -7.27
CA ASP A 170 20.20 1.04 -6.34
C ASP A 170 19.50 2.25 -5.71
N GLU A 171 18.58 2.89 -6.41
CA GLU A 171 17.70 3.93 -5.87
C GLU A 171 16.73 3.36 -4.83
N LEU A 172 16.02 2.29 -5.15
CA LEU A 172 15.11 1.63 -4.23
C LEU A 172 15.83 1.11 -2.97
N ARG A 173 17.04 0.58 -3.14
CA ARG A 173 17.89 0.16 -2.01
C ARG A 173 18.27 1.32 -1.12
N ARG A 174 18.68 2.47 -1.70
CA ARG A 174 19.00 3.67 -0.92
C ARG A 174 17.79 4.18 -0.15
N ALA A 175 16.63 4.29 -0.80
CA ALA A 175 15.38 4.69 -0.16
C ALA A 175 14.97 3.76 0.98
N LEU A 176 15.17 2.44 0.82
CA LEU A 176 14.90 1.45 1.86
C LEU A 176 15.82 1.64 3.07
N VAL A 177 17.13 1.79 2.85
CA VAL A 177 18.12 1.98 3.93
C VAL A 177 17.90 3.31 4.66
N ALA A 178 17.56 4.37 3.94
CA ALA A 178 17.27 5.69 4.50
C ALA A 178 15.89 5.75 5.21
N GLY A 179 15.04 4.74 5.06
CA GLY A 179 13.66 4.75 5.59
C GLY A 179 12.70 5.65 4.81
N GLU A 180 13.12 6.15 3.65
CA GLU A 180 12.36 7.08 2.81
C GLU A 180 11.10 6.46 2.19
N LEU A 181 11.02 5.14 2.11
CA LEU A 181 9.82 4.43 1.65
C LEU A 181 8.57 4.74 2.51
N GLY A 182 8.77 5.27 3.72
CA GLY A 182 7.70 5.82 4.54
C GLY A 182 7.02 7.02 3.88
N ASN A 183 7.74 7.85 3.15
CA ASN A 183 7.18 9.00 2.41
C ASN A 183 6.24 8.53 1.28
N GLU A 184 6.52 7.35 0.71
CA GLU A 184 5.64 6.68 -0.25
C GLU A 184 4.42 5.99 0.44
N GLY A 185 4.37 5.96 1.77
CA GLY A 185 3.29 5.33 2.54
C GLY A 185 3.50 3.86 2.88
N ILE A 186 4.70 3.33 2.71
CA ILE A 186 5.06 1.94 3.02
C ILE A 186 5.40 1.84 4.52
N GLN A 187 4.75 0.93 5.23
CA GLN A 187 4.89 0.76 6.68
C GLN A 187 6.03 -0.17 7.07
N THR A 188 6.30 -1.19 6.27
CA THR A 188 7.46 -2.07 6.50
C THR A 188 8.14 -2.43 5.20
N ALA A 189 9.46 -2.53 5.24
CA ALA A 189 10.28 -2.93 4.12
C ALA A 189 11.22 -4.07 4.54
N LEU A 190 11.42 -5.04 3.66
CA LEU A 190 12.35 -6.15 3.83
C LEU A 190 13.25 -6.24 2.60
N ARG A 191 14.55 -6.33 2.82
CA ARG A 191 15.53 -6.57 1.77
C ARG A 191 16.03 -8.01 1.85
N LEU A 192 15.99 -8.71 0.73
CA LEU A 192 16.47 -10.07 0.57
C LEU A 192 17.51 -10.14 -0.55
N SER A 193 18.71 -10.62 -0.22
CA SER A 193 19.82 -10.77 -1.15
C SER A 193 20.59 -12.05 -0.87
N GLY A 194 21.14 -12.68 -1.91
CA GLY A 194 21.95 -13.88 -1.75
C GLY A 194 21.28 -14.96 -0.91
N GLY A 195 21.94 -15.43 0.13
CA GLY A 195 21.45 -16.48 1.02
C GLY A 195 20.17 -16.14 1.77
N THR A 196 19.92 -14.84 2.06
CA THR A 196 18.74 -14.43 2.83
C THR A 196 17.41 -14.68 2.11
N VAL A 197 17.42 -14.79 0.78
CA VAL A 197 16.25 -15.18 -0.01
C VAL A 197 15.79 -16.60 0.37
N ALA A 198 16.73 -17.50 0.66
CA ALA A 198 16.44 -18.88 1.05
C ALA A 198 16.02 -19.03 2.52
N GLU A 199 16.34 -18.06 3.38
CA GLU A 199 15.92 -18.04 4.79
C GLU A 199 14.40 -17.92 4.92
N VAL A 200 13.74 -17.14 4.05
CA VAL A 200 12.29 -16.99 4.07
C VAL A 200 11.65 -18.25 3.52
N LYS A 201 10.95 -19.00 4.38
CA LYS A 201 10.27 -20.25 4.03
C LYS A 201 8.78 -20.03 3.77
N ARG A 202 8.16 -19.06 4.48
CA ARG A 202 6.72 -18.86 4.43
C ARG A 202 6.33 -17.41 4.68
N ILE A 203 5.32 -16.95 3.94
CA ILE A 203 4.62 -15.69 4.16
C ILE A 203 3.16 -16.01 4.49
N VAL A 204 2.68 -15.48 5.63
CA VAL A 204 1.32 -15.72 6.11
C VAL A 204 0.64 -14.40 6.49
N PHE A 205 -0.67 -14.31 6.21
CA PHE A 205 -1.52 -13.20 6.60
C PHE A 205 -2.40 -13.64 7.76
N ARG A 206 -1.94 -13.38 8.98
CA ARG A 206 -2.64 -13.79 10.21
C ARG A 206 -2.56 -12.67 11.26
N PRO A 207 -3.58 -12.52 12.11
CA PRO A 207 -3.49 -11.57 13.22
C PRO A 207 -2.27 -11.90 14.10
N PRO A 208 -1.72 -10.90 14.81
CA PRO A 208 -0.66 -11.17 15.79
C PRO A 208 -1.13 -12.22 16.81
N PRO A 209 -0.21 -13.03 17.37
CA PRO A 209 -0.56 -13.91 18.48
C PRO A 209 -1.15 -13.05 19.60
N ARG A 210 -2.21 -13.51 20.21
CA ARG A 210 -2.71 -12.91 21.47
C ARG A 210 -1.71 -13.33 22.54
N ASP A 211 -1.15 -12.36 23.25
CA ASP A 211 -0.43 -12.63 24.46
C ASP A 211 -1.49 -13.14 25.48
N GLU A 212 -1.38 -14.41 25.86
CA GLU A 212 -2.18 -15.02 26.92
C GLU A 212 -1.60 -14.63 28.28
#